data_a786c8eaa3a19cd5c0b519d5f9049e52
#
_entry.id   a786c8eaa3a19cd5c0b519d5f9049e52
#
_cell.length_a   1.000
_cell.length_b   1.000
_cell.length_c   1.000
_cell.angle_alpha   90.00
_cell.angle_beta   90.00
_cell.angle_gamma   90.00
#
_symmetry.space_group_name_H-M   'P 1'
#
loop_
_entity.id
_entity.type
_entity.pdbx_description
1 polymer ?
#
loop_
_entity_poly.entity_id
_entity_poly.type
_entity_poly.pdbx_seq_one_letter_code
_entity_poly.pdbx_strand_id
1 'polypeptide(L)'
;RALTDDERAQLLYERGVLYDSLGLRALARNDFSQALAIRPDMPEVFNYLGIYLTQAGNFDAAYEAFDSVLELDPTYNYARLNRGIALYYGGRYPLAQDDLQAFYQDDPNDPFRSLWLYLVEREIDPKKATASLEQRYNKANRNQWGWNIVEFYLGTINQKTLMTRLQEDATDNTSLAEHLSETDFYLGKYYLSLGDKSSASALFKLTVANNVHNFVEHRYALLELALLGQEQDDLSESDQQ
;
A
#
# COMPACT_ATOMS: atom_id res chain seq x y z
N ARG A 1 12.10 19.80 33.77
CA ARG A 1 12.63 18.42 33.88
C ARG A 1 13.27 18.03 32.54
N ALA A 2 14.49 17.50 32.55
CA ALA A 2 15.10 16.93 31.35
C ALA A 2 14.33 15.65 30.93
N LEU A 3 14.21 15.43 29.61
CA LEU A 3 13.62 14.22 29.05
C LEU A 3 14.51 13.01 29.33
N THR A 4 13.91 11.87 29.63
CA THR A 4 14.61 10.58 29.62
C THR A 4 14.92 10.15 28.18
N ASP A 5 15.80 9.17 28.01
CA ASP A 5 16.11 8.63 26.68
C ASP A 5 14.87 7.99 26.03
N ASP A 6 14.04 7.27 26.80
CA ASP A 6 12.78 6.72 26.31
C ASP A 6 11.80 7.81 25.85
N GLU A 7 11.61 8.86 26.66
CA GLU A 7 10.76 10.00 26.30
C GLU A 7 11.28 10.68 25.02
N ARG A 8 12.59 10.78 24.87
CA ARG A 8 13.22 11.41 23.71
C ARG A 8 13.07 10.54 22.45
N ALA A 9 13.27 9.23 22.57
CA ALA A 9 13.05 8.30 21.46
C ALA A 9 11.58 8.31 21.00
N GLN A 10 10.65 8.31 21.96
CA GLN A 10 9.21 8.37 21.67
C GLN A 10 8.82 9.67 20.96
N LEU A 11 9.29 10.83 21.42
CA LEU A 11 9.01 12.13 20.78
C LEU A 11 9.60 12.23 19.36
N LEU A 12 10.79 11.65 19.14
CA LEU A 12 11.37 11.56 17.79
C LEU A 12 10.51 10.70 16.89
N TYR A 13 10.05 9.55 17.35
CA TYR A 13 9.12 8.71 16.59
C TYR A 13 7.83 9.47 16.26
N GLU A 14 7.17 10.10 17.22
CA GLU A 14 5.91 10.84 17.01
C GLU A 14 6.10 12.00 16.02
N ARG A 15 7.21 12.74 16.12
CA ARG A 15 7.53 13.79 15.15
C ARG A 15 7.81 13.22 13.77
N GLY A 16 8.49 12.09 13.68
CA GLY A 16 8.71 11.37 12.44
C GLY A 16 7.40 10.97 11.75
N VAL A 17 6.43 10.45 12.52
CA VAL A 17 5.08 10.14 12.01
C VAL A 17 4.38 11.38 11.46
N LEU A 18 4.46 12.51 12.16
CA LEU A 18 3.90 13.78 11.66
C LEU A 18 4.58 14.24 10.37
N TYR A 19 5.90 14.15 10.27
CA TYR A 19 6.61 14.47 9.04
C TYR A 19 6.21 13.54 7.89
N ASP A 20 6.05 12.26 8.15
CA ASP A 20 5.61 11.29 7.15
C ASP A 20 4.19 11.62 6.63
N SER A 21 3.26 11.94 7.52
CA SER A 21 1.89 12.33 7.15
C SER A 21 1.81 13.61 6.29
N LEU A 22 2.82 14.46 6.39
CA LEU A 22 2.97 15.67 5.58
C LEU A 22 3.79 15.44 4.29
N GLY A 23 4.23 14.21 4.02
CA GLY A 23 5.08 13.88 2.88
C GLY A 23 6.56 14.29 3.06
N LEU A 24 6.98 14.73 4.23
CA LEU A 24 8.34 15.19 4.55
C LEU A 24 9.25 14.01 4.91
N ARG A 25 9.39 13.05 4.00
CA ARG A 25 10.04 11.74 4.24
C ARG A 25 11.49 11.82 4.72
N ALA A 26 12.27 12.77 4.20
CA ALA A 26 13.67 12.93 4.61
C ALA A 26 13.78 13.29 6.10
N LEU A 27 12.90 14.18 6.58
CA LEU A 27 12.82 14.55 7.99
C LEU A 27 12.31 13.38 8.84
N ALA A 28 11.28 12.68 8.38
CA ALA A 28 10.76 11.48 9.05
C ALA A 28 11.86 10.42 9.22
N ARG A 29 12.58 10.08 8.16
CA ARG A 29 13.69 9.09 8.20
C ARG A 29 14.78 9.50 9.19
N ASN A 30 15.14 10.78 9.23
CA ASN A 30 16.14 11.28 10.18
C ASN A 30 15.67 11.06 11.63
N ASP A 31 14.42 11.40 11.93
CA ASP A 31 13.86 11.24 13.27
C ASP A 31 13.74 9.75 13.66
N PHE A 32 13.30 8.89 12.75
CA PHE A 32 13.24 7.45 12.97
C PHE A 32 14.63 6.84 13.24
N SER A 33 15.65 7.27 12.48
CA SER A 33 17.03 6.81 12.70
C SER A 33 17.57 7.26 14.05
N GLN A 34 17.27 8.49 14.47
CA GLN A 34 17.68 8.99 15.79
C GLN A 34 16.93 8.27 16.93
N ALA A 35 15.64 7.96 16.74
CA ALA A 35 14.87 7.20 17.72
C ALA A 35 15.49 5.81 17.97
N LEU A 36 15.83 5.07 16.89
CA LEU A 36 16.51 3.77 16.99
C LEU A 36 17.92 3.84 17.56
N ALA A 37 18.65 4.93 17.35
CA ALA A 37 19.95 5.13 17.94
C ALA A 37 19.88 5.26 19.48
N ILE A 38 18.76 5.75 20.01
CA ILE A 38 18.51 5.87 21.45
C ILE A 38 17.87 4.58 21.99
N ARG A 39 16.86 4.04 21.29
CA ARG A 39 16.12 2.84 21.67
C ARG A 39 15.99 1.89 20.47
N PRO A 40 16.83 0.85 20.38
CA PRO A 40 16.91 -0.01 19.19
C PRO A 40 15.81 -1.06 19.05
N ASP A 41 14.87 -1.12 19.99
CA ASP A 41 13.78 -2.10 20.07
C ASP A 41 12.39 -1.49 19.84
N MET A 42 12.27 -0.60 18.83
CA MET A 42 11.02 0.06 18.48
C MET A 42 10.41 -0.57 17.21
N PRO A 43 9.44 -1.52 17.32
CA PRO A 43 8.86 -2.20 16.15
C PRO A 43 8.17 -1.23 15.20
N GLU A 44 7.49 -0.21 15.72
CA GLU A 44 6.83 0.82 14.94
C GLU A 44 7.80 1.60 14.04
N VAL A 45 9.03 1.82 14.47
CA VAL A 45 10.06 2.51 13.67
C VAL A 45 10.58 1.59 12.56
N PHE A 46 10.84 0.33 12.87
CA PHE A 46 11.22 -0.66 11.85
C PHE A 46 10.15 -0.81 10.77
N ASN A 47 8.86 -0.72 11.14
CA ASN A 47 7.77 -0.76 10.19
C ASN A 47 7.85 0.41 9.17
N TYR A 48 8.09 1.64 9.61
CA TYR A 48 8.30 2.78 8.70
C TYR A 48 9.54 2.63 7.83
N LEU A 49 10.65 2.16 8.39
CA LEU A 49 11.87 1.92 7.61
C LEU A 49 11.65 0.85 6.54
N GLY A 50 10.93 -0.23 6.86
CA GLY A 50 10.54 -1.25 5.91
C GLY A 50 9.69 -0.69 4.76
N ILE A 51 8.73 0.18 5.06
CA ILE A 51 7.92 0.88 4.05
C ILE A 51 8.82 1.71 3.13
N TYR A 52 9.74 2.50 3.68
CA TYR A 52 10.64 3.33 2.87
C TYR A 52 11.59 2.50 2.00
N LEU A 53 12.09 1.37 2.52
CA LEU A 53 12.91 0.43 1.77
C LEU A 53 12.12 -0.20 0.60
N THR A 54 10.86 -0.57 0.84
CA THR A 54 9.96 -1.08 -0.21
C THR A 54 9.76 -0.03 -1.30
N GLN A 55 9.49 1.22 -0.94
CA GLN A 55 9.30 2.32 -1.90
C GLN A 55 10.58 2.65 -2.69
N ALA A 56 11.74 2.37 -2.13
CA ALA A 56 13.04 2.51 -2.80
C ALA A 56 13.41 1.29 -3.67
N GLY A 57 12.58 0.25 -3.72
CA GLY A 57 12.87 -0.99 -4.44
C GLY A 57 13.88 -1.91 -3.75
N ASN A 58 14.27 -1.60 -2.51
CA ASN A 58 15.20 -2.42 -1.73
C ASN A 58 14.42 -3.47 -0.93
N PHE A 59 13.91 -4.48 -1.65
CA PHE A 59 12.95 -5.44 -1.10
C PHE A 59 13.56 -6.36 -0.05
N ASP A 60 14.78 -6.85 -0.24
CA ASP A 60 15.42 -7.76 0.73
C ASP A 60 15.63 -7.07 2.08
N ALA A 61 16.13 -5.84 2.10
CA ALA A 61 16.26 -5.06 3.33
C ALA A 61 14.89 -4.70 3.94
N ALA A 62 13.85 -4.52 3.11
CA ALA A 62 12.49 -4.33 3.60
C ALA A 62 11.97 -5.56 4.34
N TYR A 63 12.21 -6.77 3.81
CA TYR A 63 11.82 -8.02 4.48
C TYR A 63 12.49 -8.12 5.86
N GLU A 64 13.78 -7.87 5.96
CA GLU A 64 14.53 -7.88 7.23
C GLU A 64 13.96 -6.87 8.24
N ALA A 65 13.58 -5.68 7.78
CA ALA A 65 12.97 -4.68 8.65
C ALA A 65 11.61 -5.14 9.19
N PHE A 66 10.75 -5.72 8.35
CA PHE A 66 9.45 -6.24 8.79
C PHE A 66 9.58 -7.52 9.63
N ASP A 67 10.58 -8.37 9.38
CA ASP A 67 10.89 -9.51 10.23
C ASP A 67 11.26 -9.02 11.64
N SER A 68 12.06 -7.96 11.75
CA SER A 68 12.38 -7.33 13.03
C SER A 68 11.14 -6.80 13.76
N VAL A 69 10.16 -6.25 13.04
CA VAL A 69 8.88 -5.84 13.64
C VAL A 69 8.17 -7.03 14.27
N LEU A 70 8.03 -8.13 13.53
CA LEU A 70 7.30 -9.32 13.98
C LEU A 70 8.04 -10.12 15.07
N GLU A 71 9.37 -10.03 15.11
CA GLU A 71 10.17 -10.59 16.21
C GLU A 71 9.97 -9.78 17.51
N LEU A 72 9.93 -8.45 17.42
CA LEU A 72 9.73 -7.57 18.58
C LEU A 72 8.26 -7.56 19.04
N ASP A 73 7.32 -7.57 18.11
CA ASP A 73 5.88 -7.61 18.37
C ASP A 73 5.16 -8.52 17.36
N PRO A 74 4.97 -9.80 17.69
CA PRO A 74 4.26 -10.75 16.82
C PRO A 74 2.78 -10.36 16.53
N THR A 75 2.22 -9.45 17.32
CA THR A 75 0.82 -8.98 17.17
C THR A 75 0.69 -7.75 16.27
N TYR A 76 1.79 -7.23 15.75
CA TYR A 76 1.80 -6.05 14.87
C TYR A 76 1.28 -6.42 13.48
N ASN A 77 -0.03 -6.46 13.32
CA ASN A 77 -0.69 -6.96 12.09
C ASN A 77 -0.35 -6.16 10.83
N TYR A 78 -0.15 -4.86 10.94
CA TYR A 78 0.24 -4.03 9.78
C TYR A 78 1.63 -4.38 9.22
N ALA A 79 2.51 -5.00 9.98
CA ALA A 79 3.77 -5.53 9.45
C ALA A 79 3.52 -6.65 8.43
N ARG A 80 2.47 -7.46 8.59
CA ARG A 80 2.08 -8.49 7.61
C ARG A 80 1.56 -7.86 6.32
N LEU A 81 0.75 -6.80 6.41
CA LEU A 81 0.35 -6.04 5.23
C LEU A 81 1.58 -5.50 4.50
N ASN A 82 2.44 -4.80 5.20
CA ASN A 82 3.57 -4.11 4.60
C ASN A 82 4.62 -5.08 4.05
N ARG A 83 4.92 -6.19 4.75
CA ARG A 83 5.80 -7.25 4.25
C ARG A 83 5.17 -7.97 3.05
N GLY A 84 3.88 -8.26 3.10
CA GLY A 84 3.13 -8.84 1.99
C GLY A 84 3.20 -7.97 0.73
N ILE A 85 3.08 -6.65 0.86
CA ILE A 85 3.23 -5.71 -0.25
C ILE A 85 4.68 -5.69 -0.76
N ALA A 86 5.67 -5.66 0.14
CA ALA A 86 7.09 -5.73 -0.25
C ALA A 86 7.40 -7.03 -1.01
N LEU A 87 6.88 -8.17 -0.55
CA LEU A 87 7.01 -9.47 -1.21
C LEU A 87 6.30 -9.48 -2.57
N TYR A 88 5.15 -8.83 -2.69
CA TYR A 88 4.45 -8.66 -3.96
C TYR A 88 5.31 -7.92 -5.00
N TYR A 89 5.82 -6.74 -4.66
CA TYR A 89 6.69 -5.96 -5.56
C TYR A 89 8.04 -6.63 -5.81
N GLY A 90 8.53 -7.43 -4.87
CA GLY A 90 9.73 -8.27 -5.03
C GLY A 90 9.51 -9.57 -5.82
N GLY A 91 8.29 -9.82 -6.32
CA GLY A 91 7.96 -11.01 -7.13
C GLY A 91 7.86 -12.30 -6.34
N ARG A 92 7.81 -12.25 -5.00
CA ARG A 92 7.70 -13.43 -4.12
C ARG A 92 6.24 -13.72 -3.78
N TYR A 93 5.42 -13.92 -4.80
CA TYR A 93 3.95 -14.00 -4.69
C TYR A 93 3.41 -15.05 -3.70
N PRO A 94 3.93 -16.28 -3.61
CA PRO A 94 3.43 -17.25 -2.62
C PRO A 94 3.60 -16.75 -1.17
N LEU A 95 4.76 -16.16 -0.84
CA LEU A 95 5.01 -15.60 0.49
C LEU A 95 4.17 -14.35 0.75
N ALA A 96 3.98 -13.52 -0.27
CA ALA A 96 3.08 -12.36 -0.20
C ALA A 96 1.64 -12.80 0.07
N GLN A 97 1.18 -13.87 -0.56
CA GLN A 97 -0.15 -14.43 -0.34
C GLN A 97 -0.33 -14.88 1.12
N ASP A 98 0.66 -15.56 1.70
CA ASP A 98 0.59 -16.02 3.09
C ASP A 98 0.41 -14.85 4.07
N ASP A 99 1.21 -13.79 3.93
CA ASP A 99 1.10 -12.60 4.78
C ASP A 99 -0.22 -11.85 4.59
N LEU A 100 -0.64 -11.64 3.34
CA LEU A 100 -1.88 -10.91 3.05
C LEU A 100 -3.13 -11.73 3.37
N GLN A 101 -3.07 -13.04 3.28
CA GLN A 101 -4.14 -13.93 3.75
C GLN A 101 -4.30 -13.85 5.27
N ALA A 102 -3.20 -13.87 6.02
CA ALA A 102 -3.24 -13.70 7.47
C ALA A 102 -3.80 -12.33 7.86
N PHE A 103 -3.36 -11.26 7.17
CA PHE A 103 -3.88 -9.90 7.40
C PHE A 103 -5.37 -9.78 7.06
N TYR A 104 -5.84 -10.42 5.98
CA TYR A 104 -7.26 -10.46 5.63
C TYR A 104 -8.10 -11.18 6.68
N GLN A 105 -7.59 -12.27 7.27
CA GLN A 105 -8.33 -13.06 8.28
C GLN A 105 -8.63 -12.28 9.56
N ASP A 106 -7.84 -11.26 9.90
CA ASP A 106 -8.07 -10.42 11.07
C ASP A 106 -9.31 -9.51 10.93
N ASP A 107 -9.61 -9.06 9.70
CA ASP A 107 -10.83 -8.32 9.38
C ASP A 107 -11.32 -8.61 7.96
N PRO A 108 -12.13 -9.67 7.77
CA PRO A 108 -12.67 -10.03 6.46
C PRO A 108 -13.69 -9.04 5.88
N ASN A 109 -14.12 -8.06 6.67
CA ASN A 109 -15.07 -7.02 6.24
C ASN A 109 -14.39 -5.78 5.67
N ASP A 110 -13.05 -5.68 5.79
CA ASP A 110 -12.27 -4.62 5.17
C ASP A 110 -12.03 -4.91 3.68
N PRO A 111 -12.59 -4.09 2.76
CA PRO A 111 -12.44 -4.32 1.32
C PRO A 111 -10.99 -4.19 0.84
N PHE A 112 -10.17 -3.34 1.47
CA PHE A 112 -8.79 -3.11 1.05
C PHE A 112 -7.89 -4.30 1.37
N ARG A 113 -8.15 -5.02 2.45
CA ARG A 113 -7.51 -6.31 2.74
C ARG A 113 -7.83 -7.35 1.68
N SER A 114 -9.09 -7.40 1.24
CA SER A 114 -9.53 -8.24 0.13
C SER A 114 -8.86 -7.87 -1.19
N LEU A 115 -8.73 -6.57 -1.49
CA LEU A 115 -8.14 -6.08 -2.72
C LEU A 115 -6.64 -6.39 -2.80
N TRP A 116 -5.87 -6.14 -1.75
CA TRP A 116 -4.44 -6.49 -1.73
C TRP A 116 -4.21 -7.99 -1.88
N LEU A 117 -4.99 -8.80 -1.19
CA LEU A 117 -4.92 -10.25 -1.36
C LEU A 117 -5.25 -10.67 -2.80
N TYR A 118 -6.28 -10.08 -3.40
CA TYR A 118 -6.64 -10.33 -4.80
C TYR A 118 -5.52 -9.94 -5.78
N LEU A 119 -4.85 -8.79 -5.56
CA LEU A 119 -3.75 -8.38 -6.43
C LEU A 119 -2.64 -9.43 -6.47
N VAL A 120 -2.30 -10.02 -5.34
CA VAL A 120 -1.29 -11.10 -5.26
C VAL A 120 -1.81 -12.40 -5.86
N GLU A 121 -3.02 -12.82 -5.49
CA GLU A 121 -3.64 -14.05 -6.03
C GLU A 121 -3.71 -14.03 -7.56
N ARG A 122 -3.96 -12.85 -8.15
CA ARG A 122 -4.03 -12.69 -9.59
C ARG A 122 -2.70 -12.95 -10.30
N GLU A 123 -1.57 -12.63 -9.68
CA GLU A 123 -0.24 -12.95 -10.22
C GLU A 123 0.05 -14.46 -10.20
N ILE A 124 -0.61 -15.20 -9.30
CA ILE A 124 -0.46 -16.67 -9.18
C ILE A 124 -1.43 -17.38 -10.12
N ASP A 125 -2.73 -17.09 -10.01
CA ASP A 125 -3.81 -17.69 -10.81
C ASP A 125 -4.97 -16.70 -10.97
N PRO A 126 -5.07 -15.98 -12.10
CA PRO A 126 -6.10 -14.95 -12.31
C PRO A 126 -7.54 -15.46 -12.19
N LYS A 127 -7.80 -16.71 -12.62
CA LYS A 127 -9.16 -17.29 -12.56
C LYS A 127 -9.57 -17.61 -11.13
N LYS A 128 -8.67 -18.22 -10.38
CA LYS A 128 -8.88 -18.50 -8.95
C LYS A 128 -9.02 -17.20 -8.15
N ALA A 129 -8.20 -16.21 -8.45
CA ALA A 129 -8.24 -14.92 -7.76
C ALA A 129 -9.63 -14.26 -7.86
N THR A 130 -10.21 -14.24 -9.06
CA THR A 130 -11.56 -13.69 -9.26
C THR A 130 -12.63 -14.48 -8.50
N ALA A 131 -12.58 -15.80 -8.54
CA ALA A 131 -13.51 -16.63 -7.79
C ALA A 131 -13.37 -16.47 -6.26
N SER A 132 -12.14 -16.33 -5.76
CA SER A 132 -11.85 -16.06 -4.35
C SER A 132 -12.34 -14.68 -3.92
N LEU A 133 -12.15 -13.65 -4.75
CA LEU A 133 -12.65 -12.30 -4.50
C LEU A 133 -14.18 -12.28 -4.42
N GLU A 134 -14.87 -12.98 -5.34
CA GLU A 134 -16.33 -13.10 -5.33
C GLU A 134 -16.82 -13.79 -4.05
N GLN A 135 -16.15 -14.86 -3.60
CA GLN A 135 -16.49 -15.52 -2.34
C GLN A 135 -16.32 -14.60 -1.14
N ARG A 136 -15.22 -13.82 -1.08
CA ARG A 136 -14.98 -12.84 -0.02
C ARG A 136 -16.05 -11.76 -0.03
N TYR A 137 -16.38 -11.21 -1.20
CA TYR A 137 -17.45 -10.23 -1.38
C TYR A 137 -18.81 -10.74 -0.88
N ASN A 138 -19.18 -11.97 -1.20
CA ASN A 138 -20.46 -12.56 -0.81
C ASN A 138 -20.57 -12.85 0.70
N LYS A 139 -19.45 -13.05 1.39
CA LYS A 139 -19.40 -13.34 2.83
C LYS A 139 -19.28 -12.08 3.68
N ALA A 140 -18.78 -10.98 3.14
CA ALA A 140 -18.46 -9.79 3.90
C ALA A 140 -19.70 -8.96 4.26
N ASN A 141 -19.60 -8.24 5.37
CA ASN A 141 -20.46 -7.10 5.64
C ASN A 141 -19.93 -5.90 4.83
N ARG A 142 -20.68 -5.47 3.82
CA ARG A 142 -20.26 -4.49 2.81
C ARG A 142 -20.64 -3.05 3.15
N ASN A 143 -20.45 -2.62 4.40
CA ASN A 143 -20.78 -1.28 4.84
C ASN A 143 -19.71 -0.22 4.49
N GLN A 144 -18.50 -0.65 4.11
CA GLN A 144 -17.41 0.26 3.76
C GLN A 144 -17.43 0.60 2.26
N TRP A 145 -17.11 1.84 1.96
CA TRP A 145 -17.05 2.40 0.60
C TRP A 145 -16.25 1.54 -0.39
N GLY A 146 -15.09 1.04 0.01
CA GLY A 146 -14.17 0.30 -0.86
C GLY A 146 -14.74 -0.98 -1.49
N TRP A 147 -15.87 -1.49 -1.01
CA TRP A 147 -16.57 -2.61 -1.66
C TRP A 147 -17.09 -2.25 -3.05
N ASN A 148 -17.29 -0.97 -3.36
CA ASN A 148 -17.61 -0.50 -4.72
C ASN A 148 -16.43 -0.76 -5.69
N ILE A 149 -15.19 -0.65 -5.21
CA ILE A 149 -14.00 -1.01 -6.00
C ILE A 149 -13.96 -2.51 -6.27
N VAL A 150 -14.30 -3.33 -5.28
CA VAL A 150 -14.43 -4.79 -5.45
C VAL A 150 -15.50 -5.14 -6.50
N GLU A 151 -16.66 -4.49 -6.45
CA GLU A 151 -17.72 -4.67 -7.48
C GLU A 151 -17.24 -4.31 -8.89
N PHE A 152 -16.42 -3.29 -9.03
CA PHE A 152 -15.79 -2.94 -10.30
C PHE A 152 -14.85 -4.06 -10.79
N TYR A 153 -14.00 -4.62 -9.91
CA TYR A 153 -13.11 -5.73 -10.26
C TYR A 153 -13.86 -7.02 -10.60
N LEU A 154 -15.02 -7.25 -9.99
CA LEU A 154 -15.92 -8.37 -10.32
C LEU A 154 -16.75 -8.13 -11.60
N GLY A 155 -16.69 -6.92 -12.18
CA GLY A 155 -17.42 -6.55 -13.39
C GLY A 155 -18.93 -6.36 -13.17
N THR A 156 -19.40 -6.23 -11.94
CA THR A 156 -20.81 -6.01 -11.61
C THR A 156 -21.23 -4.55 -11.77
N ILE A 157 -20.28 -3.62 -11.72
CA ILE A 157 -20.44 -2.20 -12.05
C ILE A 157 -19.34 -1.76 -13.00
N ASN A 158 -19.62 -0.72 -13.79
CA ASN A 158 -18.61 -0.08 -14.65
C ASN A 158 -17.95 1.11 -13.95
N GLN A 159 -16.88 1.65 -14.58
CA GLN A 159 -16.13 2.78 -14.02
C GLN A 159 -16.99 4.02 -13.80
N LYS A 160 -17.94 4.33 -14.68
CA LYS A 160 -18.85 5.46 -14.54
C LYS A 160 -19.68 5.33 -13.26
N THR A 161 -20.25 4.16 -13.02
CA THR A 161 -21.04 3.86 -11.81
C THR A 161 -20.17 3.95 -10.57
N LEU A 162 -18.93 3.43 -10.61
CA LEU A 162 -17.98 3.55 -9.51
C LEU A 162 -17.72 5.01 -9.15
N MET A 163 -17.43 5.86 -10.15
CA MET A 163 -17.19 7.29 -9.94
C MET A 163 -18.41 8.04 -9.40
N THR A 164 -19.61 7.69 -9.86
CA THR A 164 -20.86 8.27 -9.31
C THR A 164 -21.03 7.91 -7.85
N ARG A 165 -20.87 6.64 -7.49
CA ARG A 165 -20.98 6.19 -6.09
C ARG A 165 -19.91 6.80 -5.18
N LEU A 166 -18.69 6.99 -5.70
CA LEU A 166 -17.62 7.70 -4.99
C LEU A 166 -18.05 9.11 -4.59
N GLN A 167 -18.64 9.85 -5.52
CA GLN A 167 -19.12 11.22 -5.27
C GLN A 167 -20.29 11.26 -4.28
N GLU A 168 -21.18 10.27 -4.34
CA GLU A 168 -22.34 10.16 -3.44
C GLU A 168 -21.94 9.77 -2.02
N ASP A 169 -20.92 8.94 -1.84
CA ASP A 169 -20.46 8.47 -0.53
C ASP A 169 -19.60 9.50 0.21
N ALA A 170 -18.85 10.33 -0.54
CA ALA A 170 -17.99 11.35 0.05
C ALA A 170 -18.79 12.43 0.81
N THR A 171 -18.46 12.62 2.08
CA THR A 171 -19.18 13.56 2.97
C THR A 171 -18.57 14.96 3.00
N ASP A 172 -17.29 15.05 2.66
CA ASP A 172 -16.49 16.28 2.63
C ASP A 172 -15.28 16.16 1.67
N ASN A 173 -14.49 17.22 1.56
CA ASN A 173 -13.32 17.22 0.66
C ASN A 173 -12.22 16.25 1.10
N THR A 174 -12.11 15.94 2.38
CA THR A 174 -11.12 14.98 2.89
C THR A 174 -11.50 13.56 2.48
N SER A 175 -12.73 13.14 2.77
CA SER A 175 -13.23 11.83 2.36
C SER A 175 -13.25 11.67 0.85
N LEU A 176 -13.53 12.75 0.10
CA LEU A 176 -13.45 12.73 -1.36
C LEU A 176 -12.02 12.48 -1.85
N ALA A 177 -11.02 13.15 -1.27
CA ALA A 177 -9.61 12.95 -1.63
C ALA A 177 -9.13 11.53 -1.28
N GLU A 178 -9.56 10.99 -0.14
CA GLU A 178 -9.27 9.61 0.27
C GLU A 178 -9.87 8.61 -0.70
N HIS A 179 -11.16 8.71 -1.02
CA HIS A 179 -11.84 7.82 -1.97
C HIS A 179 -11.26 7.92 -3.38
N LEU A 180 -10.88 9.13 -3.83
CA LEU A 180 -10.19 9.30 -5.11
C LEU A 180 -8.82 8.64 -5.11
N SER A 181 -8.04 8.79 -4.04
CA SER A 181 -6.71 8.18 -3.91
C SER A 181 -6.79 6.66 -4.01
N GLU A 182 -7.73 6.05 -3.28
CA GLU A 182 -7.99 4.62 -3.32
C GLU A 182 -8.45 4.17 -4.73
N THR A 183 -9.48 4.83 -5.26
CA THR A 183 -10.07 4.45 -6.55
C THR A 183 -9.07 4.56 -7.69
N ASP A 184 -8.36 5.68 -7.79
CA ASP A 184 -7.41 5.91 -8.88
C ASP A 184 -6.25 4.92 -8.82
N PHE A 185 -5.79 4.53 -7.62
CA PHE A 185 -4.77 3.51 -7.46
C PHE A 185 -5.24 2.15 -8.01
N TYR A 186 -6.41 1.67 -7.56
CA TYR A 186 -6.91 0.36 -8.01
C TYR A 186 -7.33 0.37 -9.47
N LEU A 187 -7.87 1.46 -10.00
CA LEU A 187 -8.07 1.62 -11.44
C LEU A 187 -6.74 1.57 -12.20
N GLY A 188 -5.70 2.22 -11.69
CA GLY A 188 -4.35 2.14 -12.25
C GLY A 188 -3.83 0.69 -12.30
N LYS A 189 -3.99 -0.08 -11.24
CA LYS A 189 -3.66 -1.51 -11.20
C LYS A 189 -4.49 -2.33 -12.19
N TYR A 190 -5.75 -1.98 -12.36
CA TYR A 190 -6.64 -2.63 -13.32
C TYR A 190 -6.15 -2.40 -14.77
N TYR A 191 -5.92 -1.14 -15.17
CA TYR A 191 -5.44 -0.81 -16.51
C TYR A 191 -4.04 -1.37 -16.79
N LEU A 192 -3.18 -1.38 -15.78
CA LEU A 192 -1.85 -2.03 -15.89
C LEU A 192 -1.99 -3.51 -16.22
N SER A 193 -2.97 -4.20 -15.64
CA SER A 193 -3.23 -5.62 -15.93
C SER A 193 -3.77 -5.89 -17.33
N LEU A 194 -4.31 -4.88 -17.97
CA LEU A 194 -4.75 -4.93 -19.39
C LEU A 194 -3.62 -4.53 -20.35
N GLY A 195 -2.43 -4.18 -19.84
CA GLY A 195 -1.32 -3.67 -20.64
C GLY A 195 -1.44 -2.18 -21.02
N ASP A 196 -2.46 -1.48 -20.55
CA ASP A 196 -2.64 -0.04 -20.80
C ASP A 196 -1.82 0.78 -19.78
N LYS A 197 -0.50 0.85 -20.04
CA LYS A 197 0.45 1.59 -19.21
C LYS A 197 0.19 3.09 -19.20
N SER A 198 -0.37 3.64 -20.27
CA SER A 198 -0.66 5.09 -20.37
C SER A 198 -1.77 5.48 -19.40
N SER A 199 -2.90 4.78 -19.43
CA SER A 199 -4.01 5.00 -18.50
C SER A 199 -3.60 4.72 -17.05
N ALA A 200 -2.83 3.64 -16.82
CA ALA A 200 -2.30 3.32 -15.50
C ALA A 200 -1.42 4.44 -14.94
N SER A 201 -0.48 4.96 -15.74
CA SER A 201 0.40 6.08 -15.34
C SER A 201 -0.39 7.33 -14.99
N ALA A 202 -1.41 7.67 -15.80
CA ALA A 202 -2.27 8.83 -15.52
C ALA A 202 -3.01 8.69 -14.19
N LEU A 203 -3.56 7.51 -13.90
CA LEU A 203 -4.29 7.22 -12.66
C LEU A 203 -3.37 7.22 -11.43
N PHE A 204 -2.17 6.65 -11.52
CA PHE A 204 -1.20 6.74 -10.42
C PHE A 204 -0.76 8.17 -10.13
N LYS A 205 -0.63 9.03 -11.16
CA LYS A 205 -0.37 10.47 -10.98
C LYS A 205 -1.53 11.17 -10.27
N LEU A 206 -2.78 10.82 -10.59
CA LEU A 206 -3.96 11.33 -9.89
C LEU A 206 -3.99 10.88 -8.42
N THR A 207 -3.68 9.61 -8.15
CA THR A 207 -3.52 9.09 -6.78
C THR A 207 -2.54 9.94 -5.98
N VAL A 208 -1.37 10.23 -6.54
CA VAL A 208 -0.34 11.06 -5.88
C VAL A 208 -0.81 12.50 -5.69
N ALA A 209 -1.52 13.07 -6.66
CA ALA A 209 -2.00 14.45 -6.61
C ALA A 209 -3.03 14.71 -5.50
N ASN A 210 -3.70 13.68 -4.98
CA ASN A 210 -4.61 13.81 -3.86
C ASN A 210 -3.92 14.06 -2.50
N ASN A 211 -2.59 13.90 -2.43
CA ASN A 211 -1.74 14.20 -1.25
C ASN A 211 -2.14 13.44 0.04
N VAL A 212 -2.73 12.27 -0.08
CA VAL A 212 -3.08 11.41 1.08
C VAL A 212 -1.87 10.55 1.44
N HIS A 213 -0.80 11.20 1.93
CA HIS A 213 0.55 10.64 2.07
C HIS A 213 0.65 9.40 2.98
N ASN A 214 -0.25 9.25 3.94
CA ASN A 214 -0.30 8.13 4.87
C ASN A 214 -1.02 6.89 4.31
N PHE A 215 -1.73 7.02 3.19
CA PHE A 215 -2.40 5.89 2.56
C PHE A 215 -1.43 5.00 1.79
N VAL A 216 -1.68 3.70 1.86
CA VAL A 216 -0.93 2.66 1.15
C VAL A 216 -0.96 2.93 -0.36
N GLU A 217 -2.10 3.32 -0.88
CA GLU A 217 -2.33 3.64 -2.29
C GLU A 217 -1.44 4.78 -2.77
N HIS A 218 -1.34 5.87 -2.00
CA HIS A 218 -0.45 6.99 -2.32
C HIS A 218 1.03 6.56 -2.33
N ARG A 219 1.44 5.79 -1.30
CA ARG A 219 2.82 5.31 -1.17
C ARG A 219 3.24 4.45 -2.36
N TYR A 220 2.38 3.54 -2.76
CA TYR A 220 2.71 2.58 -3.82
C TYR A 220 2.37 3.04 -5.22
N ALA A 221 1.51 4.07 -5.40
CA ALA A 221 1.40 4.79 -6.66
C ALA A 221 2.73 5.43 -7.09
N LEU A 222 3.51 5.94 -6.14
CA LEU A 222 4.85 6.46 -6.40
C LEU A 222 5.81 5.36 -6.87
N LEU A 223 5.76 4.19 -6.26
CA LEU A 223 6.58 3.02 -6.68
C LEU A 223 6.15 2.55 -8.08
N GLU A 224 4.85 2.44 -8.37
CA GLU A 224 4.34 2.05 -9.68
C GLU A 224 4.81 3.02 -10.78
N LEU A 225 4.79 4.33 -10.51
CA LEU A 225 5.30 5.33 -11.44
C LEU A 225 6.80 5.19 -11.68
N ALA A 226 7.58 4.88 -10.65
CA ALA A 226 9.01 4.64 -10.78
C ALA A 226 9.29 3.40 -11.63
N LEU A 227 8.55 2.30 -11.43
CA LEU A 227 8.68 1.07 -12.21
C LEU A 227 8.32 1.29 -13.68
N LEU A 228 7.22 2.01 -13.96
CA LEU A 228 6.83 2.36 -15.34
C LEU A 228 7.88 3.25 -16.04
N GLY A 229 8.52 4.16 -15.29
CA GLY A 229 9.61 5.00 -15.82
C GLY A 229 10.84 4.18 -16.19
N GLN A 230 11.27 3.26 -15.35
CA GLN A 230 12.41 2.36 -15.61
C GLN A 230 12.20 1.50 -16.87
N GLU A 231 11.02 0.91 -17.04
CA GLU A 231 10.70 0.12 -18.23
C GLU A 231 10.76 0.93 -19.53
N GLN A 232 10.37 2.22 -19.50
CA GLN A 232 10.47 3.11 -20.66
C GLN A 232 11.93 3.42 -21.03
N ASP A 233 12.78 3.62 -20.03
CA ASP A 233 14.20 3.89 -20.22
C ASP A 233 14.92 2.66 -20.81
N ASP A 234 14.64 1.46 -20.28
CA ASP A 234 15.21 0.19 -20.78
C ASP A 234 14.83 -0.08 -22.25
N LEU A 235 13.57 0.21 -22.63
CA LEU A 235 13.10 0.06 -24.01
C LEU A 235 13.79 1.06 -24.95
N SER A 236 13.99 2.29 -24.50
CA SER A 236 14.66 3.34 -25.31
C SER A 236 16.15 3.03 -25.56
N GLU A 237 16.81 2.39 -24.62
CA GLU A 237 18.22 1.94 -24.76
C GLU A 237 18.35 0.72 -25.67
N SER A 238 17.38 -0.21 -25.66
CA SER A 238 17.35 -1.39 -26.52
C SER A 238 17.12 -1.06 -27.99
N ASP A 239 16.35 -0.01 -28.29
CA ASP A 239 16.07 0.45 -29.67
C ASP A 239 17.24 1.23 -30.28
N GLN A 240 18.27 1.57 -29.52
CA GLN A 240 19.49 2.27 -29.99
C GLN A 240 20.68 1.31 -30.26
N GLN A 241 20.53 0.02 -30.04
CA GLN A 241 21.54 -1.03 -30.31
C GLN A 241 21.16 -1.84 -31.56
#